data_3ab96bf2fd432074af70fca4770c7d27
#
_entry.id   3ab96bf2fd432074af70fca4770c7d27
#
_cell.length_a   1.000
_cell.length_b   1.000
_cell.length_c   1.000
_cell.angle_alpha   90.00
_cell.angle_beta   90.00
_cell.angle_gamma   90.00
#
_symmetry.space_group_name_H-M   'P 1'
#
loop_
_entity.id
_entity.type
_entity.pdbx_description
1 polymer ?
#
loop_
_entity_poly.entity_id
_entity_poly.type
_entity_poly.pdbx_seq_one_letter_code
_entity_poly.pdbx_strand_id
1 'polypeptide(L)'
;MNKKQNTKFMDMLKYLYWITIGLYMVMGIMAMSCSSGANSPEIVVQDLKMEVPSGKQVFSEELLPGEIADTKIEHLAYAGPTEQTIELTAGNVTMFLFVSGNGTLHADSAYQLVPESIAIPMNNINQMKIKVPEGEQLHFLQFTKKLSSQDIEDMKHFPEENKYDLYFTRFEDCEPYTEKIKSPNTVSRTVLPADIVPRVSLGTVEAPGPDAVGAHSHPMLDQLFLGLTNNDITVYADSASTNLGQYSLLHIPIGSSHWVTVGENKKMYYMWMDFFITKEGQEWLKTHKPASDNDDNYKQDDESE
;
A
#
# COMPACT_ATOMS: atom_id res chain seq x y z
N MET A 1 48.87 8.46 69.74
CA MET A 1 47.83 8.06 68.77
C MET A 1 48.04 6.61 68.43
N ASN A 2 47.02 5.78 68.64
CA ASN A 2 47.19 4.32 68.87
C ASN A 2 47.24 3.58 67.53
N LYS A 3 48.29 2.77 67.32
CA LYS A 3 48.56 1.97 66.07
C LYS A 3 47.33 1.17 65.56
N LYS A 4 46.42 0.78 66.47
CA LYS A 4 45.18 0.10 66.18
C LYS A 4 44.07 0.95 65.47
N GLN A 5 44.12 2.28 65.67
CA GLN A 5 43.15 3.19 65.02
C GLN A 5 43.54 3.47 63.56
N ASN A 6 44.85 3.52 63.26
CA ASN A 6 45.33 3.73 61.88
C ASN A 6 45.04 2.52 60.97
N THR A 7 45.06 1.30 61.47
CA THR A 7 44.79 0.10 60.66
C THR A 7 43.29 0.05 60.26
N LYS A 8 42.40 0.33 61.22
CA LYS A 8 40.96 0.37 60.90
C LYS A 8 40.57 1.47 59.90
N PHE A 9 41.24 2.63 59.97
CA PHE A 9 40.99 3.72 59.06
C PHE A 9 41.50 3.38 57.64
N MET A 10 42.63 2.73 57.52
CA MET A 10 43.18 2.28 56.20
C MET A 10 42.36 1.16 55.60
N ASP A 11 41.78 0.27 56.41
CA ASP A 11 40.89 -0.78 55.90
C ASP A 11 39.53 -0.23 55.45
N MET A 12 39.01 0.80 56.12
CA MET A 12 37.81 1.51 55.75
C MET A 12 37.98 2.28 54.43
N LEU A 13 39.15 2.91 54.23
CA LEU A 13 39.50 3.59 52.97
C LEU A 13 39.61 2.62 51.78
N LYS A 14 40.17 1.40 51.99
CA LYS A 14 40.20 0.36 50.96
C LYS A 14 38.79 -0.14 50.61
N TYR A 15 37.93 -0.30 51.60
CA TYR A 15 36.53 -0.71 51.38
C TYR A 15 35.73 0.33 50.60
N LEU A 16 35.91 1.64 50.89
CA LEU A 16 35.31 2.71 50.11
C LEU A 16 35.82 2.79 48.66
N TYR A 17 37.14 2.54 48.47
CA TYR A 17 37.75 2.51 47.12
C TYR A 17 37.17 1.36 46.26
N TRP A 18 36.97 0.19 46.83
CA TRP A 18 36.36 -0.93 46.12
C TRP A 18 34.85 -0.75 45.82
N ILE A 19 34.15 -0.07 46.70
CA ILE A 19 32.72 0.28 46.48
C ILE A 19 32.60 1.33 45.34
N THR A 20 33.49 2.33 45.27
CA THR A 20 33.48 3.32 44.18
C THR A 20 33.84 2.67 42.84
N ILE A 21 34.82 1.77 42.78
CA ILE A 21 35.17 1.05 41.55
C ILE A 21 34.02 0.12 41.12
N GLY A 22 33.36 -0.55 42.06
CA GLY A 22 32.18 -1.37 41.79
C GLY A 22 31.02 -0.53 41.23
N LEU A 23 30.80 0.67 41.75
CA LEU A 23 29.76 1.59 41.27
C LEU A 23 30.04 2.12 39.86
N TYR A 24 31.30 2.44 39.54
CA TYR A 24 31.72 2.86 38.19
C TYR A 24 31.62 1.71 37.16
N MET A 25 31.90 0.44 37.57
CA MET A 25 31.71 -0.71 36.69
C MET A 25 30.23 -0.98 36.39
N VAL A 26 29.34 -0.84 37.37
CA VAL A 26 27.91 -1.02 37.18
C VAL A 26 27.30 0.12 36.34
N MET A 27 27.76 1.38 36.52
CA MET A 27 27.37 2.48 35.64
C MET A 27 27.93 2.35 34.22
N GLY A 28 29.15 1.79 34.05
CA GLY A 28 29.72 1.54 32.73
C GLY A 28 29.01 0.44 31.93
N ILE A 29 28.38 -0.53 32.60
CA ILE A 29 27.61 -1.61 31.95
C ILE A 29 26.18 -1.17 31.61
N MET A 30 25.59 -0.19 32.31
CA MET A 30 24.30 0.37 31.97
C MET A 30 24.32 1.41 30.83
N ALA A 31 25.51 1.92 30.45
CA ALA A 31 25.66 2.86 29.33
C ALA A 31 25.86 2.15 27.97
N MET A 32 25.83 0.81 27.92
CA MET A 32 26.05 0.03 26.69
C MET A 32 24.85 -0.83 26.31
N SER A 33 23.64 -0.35 26.59
CA SER A 33 22.44 -1.08 26.12
C SER A 33 21.26 -0.13 25.92
N CYS A 34 21.40 0.78 24.97
CA CYS A 34 20.30 1.43 24.26
C CYS A 34 20.81 1.96 22.92
N SER A 35 21.35 1.11 22.07
CA SER A 35 21.16 1.25 20.66
C SER A 35 19.93 0.39 20.31
N SER A 36 18.76 0.82 20.71
CA SER A 36 17.57 0.53 19.94
C SER A 36 17.80 1.25 18.61
N GLY A 37 18.48 0.59 17.68
CA GLY A 37 18.26 0.87 16.29
C GLY A 37 16.76 0.69 16.13
N ALA A 38 16.00 1.77 16.10
CA ALA A 38 14.74 1.77 15.44
C ALA A 38 15.09 1.27 14.03
N ASN A 39 14.80 0.01 13.74
CA ASN A 39 14.83 -0.47 12.37
C ASN A 39 13.92 0.48 11.64
N SER A 40 14.47 1.30 10.75
CA SER A 40 13.65 2.05 9.81
C SER A 40 12.69 1.03 9.20
N PRO A 41 11.38 1.31 9.12
CA PRO A 41 10.46 0.36 8.54
C PRO A 41 10.98 -0.02 7.16
N GLU A 42 11.16 -1.31 6.92
CA GLU A 42 11.63 -1.83 5.64
C GLU A 42 10.50 -1.71 4.62
N ILE A 43 10.81 -1.21 3.42
CA ILE A 43 9.85 -1.22 2.32
C ILE A 43 9.77 -2.65 1.81
N VAL A 44 8.61 -3.30 1.99
CA VAL A 44 8.39 -4.66 1.52
C VAL A 44 7.92 -4.62 0.06
N VAL A 45 8.62 -5.35 -0.81
CA VAL A 45 8.32 -5.46 -2.25
C VAL A 45 8.22 -6.91 -2.65
N GLN A 46 7.25 -7.24 -3.51
CA GLN A 46 7.09 -8.57 -4.08
C GLN A 46 6.70 -8.46 -5.56
N ASP A 47 7.45 -9.16 -6.43
CA ASP A 47 7.17 -9.23 -7.86
C ASP A 47 6.08 -10.26 -8.16
N LEU A 48 5.18 -9.93 -9.09
CA LEU A 48 4.20 -10.85 -9.63
C LEU A 48 4.89 -11.86 -10.58
N LYS A 49 4.55 -13.13 -10.45
CA LYS A 49 5.02 -14.18 -11.37
C LYS A 49 4.19 -14.17 -12.65
N MET A 50 4.68 -13.49 -13.68
CA MET A 50 3.95 -13.27 -14.94
C MET A 50 3.96 -14.46 -15.89
N GLU A 51 4.39 -15.65 -15.44
CA GLU A 51 4.33 -16.89 -16.21
C GLU A 51 3.52 -17.93 -15.44
N VAL A 52 2.49 -18.48 -16.09
CA VAL A 52 1.77 -19.64 -15.53
C VAL A 52 2.69 -20.88 -15.65
N PRO A 53 2.94 -21.61 -14.56
CA PRO A 53 3.80 -22.79 -14.60
C PRO A 53 3.33 -23.81 -15.64
N SER A 54 4.26 -24.39 -16.39
CA SER A 54 3.97 -25.35 -17.45
C SER A 54 3.06 -26.48 -16.97
N GLY A 55 2.01 -26.77 -17.75
CA GLY A 55 1.02 -27.81 -17.45
C GLY A 55 -0.06 -27.41 -16.44
N LYS A 56 -0.06 -26.17 -15.96
CA LYS A 56 -1.14 -25.62 -15.11
C LYS A 56 -2.03 -24.68 -15.93
N GLN A 57 -3.32 -24.69 -15.67
CA GLN A 57 -4.27 -23.71 -16.20
C GLN A 57 -4.55 -22.60 -15.18
N VAL A 58 -4.28 -22.84 -13.90
CA VAL A 58 -4.50 -21.89 -12.79
C VAL A 58 -3.25 -21.84 -11.94
N PHE A 59 -2.83 -20.63 -11.64
CA PHE A 59 -1.79 -20.31 -10.67
C PHE A 59 -2.34 -19.32 -9.66
N SER A 60 -1.97 -19.44 -8.40
CA SER A 60 -2.21 -18.45 -7.36
C SER A 60 -1.05 -18.36 -6.40
N GLU A 61 -0.78 -17.16 -5.92
CA GLU A 61 0.22 -16.85 -4.92
C GLU A 61 -0.28 -15.72 -4.02
N GLU A 62 -0.14 -15.87 -2.71
CA GLU A 62 -0.44 -14.80 -1.77
C GLU A 62 0.69 -13.77 -1.78
N LEU A 63 0.33 -12.49 -1.84
CA LEU A 63 1.26 -11.37 -1.86
C LEU A 63 1.19 -10.60 -0.54
N LEU A 64 2.36 -10.13 -0.05
CA LEU A 64 2.49 -9.27 1.12
C LEU A 64 1.60 -9.74 2.30
N PRO A 65 1.73 -11.01 2.76
CA PRO A 65 0.82 -11.57 3.76
C PRO A 65 0.91 -10.80 5.08
N GLY A 66 -0.24 -10.28 5.53
CA GLY A 66 -0.34 -9.57 6.81
C GLY A 66 0.03 -8.09 6.78
N GLU A 67 0.48 -7.55 5.64
CA GLU A 67 0.82 -6.12 5.53
C GLU A 67 -0.41 -5.22 5.60
N ILE A 68 -1.55 -5.65 5.08
CA ILE A 68 -2.81 -4.90 5.15
C ILE A 68 -3.79 -5.63 6.07
N ALA A 69 -4.24 -4.95 7.12
CA ALA A 69 -5.17 -5.51 8.09
C ALA A 69 -6.49 -5.94 7.42
N ASP A 70 -7.01 -7.10 7.83
CA ASP A 70 -8.27 -7.67 7.35
C ASP A 70 -8.37 -7.84 5.82
N THR A 71 -7.24 -7.81 5.10
CA THR A 71 -7.19 -7.92 3.65
C THR A 71 -6.19 -8.99 3.22
N LYS A 72 -6.69 -9.99 2.47
CA LYS A 72 -5.84 -10.97 1.77
C LYS A 72 -5.62 -10.49 0.34
N ILE A 73 -4.38 -10.57 -0.12
CA ILE A 73 -3.98 -10.18 -1.47
C ILE A 73 -3.43 -11.41 -2.18
N GLU A 74 -3.97 -11.74 -3.34
CA GLU A 74 -3.52 -12.87 -4.15
C GLU A 74 -3.26 -12.43 -5.59
N HIS A 75 -2.15 -12.87 -6.15
CA HIS A 75 -1.94 -12.88 -7.58
C HIS A 75 -2.50 -14.17 -8.15
N LEU A 76 -3.43 -14.05 -9.08
CA LEU A 76 -3.98 -15.18 -9.84
C LEU A 76 -3.60 -15.05 -11.31
N ALA A 77 -3.34 -16.20 -11.92
CA ALA A 77 -3.10 -16.27 -13.37
C ALA A 77 -3.83 -17.47 -13.96
N TYR A 78 -4.58 -17.22 -15.04
CA TYR A 78 -5.34 -18.24 -15.76
C TYR A 78 -4.83 -18.37 -17.18
N ALA A 79 -4.40 -19.59 -17.56
CA ALA A 79 -4.01 -19.91 -18.93
C ALA A 79 -5.19 -20.54 -19.69
N GLY A 80 -5.50 -20.00 -20.86
CA GLY A 80 -6.57 -20.50 -21.71
C GLY A 80 -6.18 -21.74 -22.55
N PRO A 81 -7.18 -22.52 -22.99
CA PRO A 81 -8.61 -22.28 -22.76
C PRO A 81 -9.01 -22.72 -21.36
N THR A 82 -9.65 -21.82 -20.60
CA THR A 82 -10.17 -22.16 -19.27
C THR A 82 -11.41 -21.32 -18.93
N GLU A 83 -12.28 -21.87 -18.10
CA GLU A 83 -13.39 -21.15 -17.44
C GLU A 83 -13.35 -21.48 -15.96
N GLN A 84 -13.24 -20.45 -15.12
CA GLN A 84 -13.17 -20.57 -13.67
C GLN A 84 -14.37 -19.87 -13.04
N THR A 85 -15.03 -20.58 -12.13
CA THR A 85 -16.08 -19.99 -11.27
C THR A 85 -15.43 -19.50 -9.97
N ILE A 86 -15.73 -18.27 -9.62
CA ILE A 86 -15.28 -17.64 -8.37
C ILE A 86 -16.50 -17.45 -7.49
N GLU A 87 -16.50 -18.14 -6.34
CA GLU A 87 -17.52 -17.97 -5.31
C GLU A 87 -17.12 -16.79 -4.39
N LEU A 88 -18.08 -15.93 -4.09
CA LEU A 88 -17.86 -14.76 -3.23
C LEU A 88 -18.35 -15.06 -1.82
N THR A 89 -17.53 -14.70 -0.84
CA THR A 89 -17.81 -14.96 0.57
C THR A 89 -18.59 -13.81 1.19
N ALA A 90 -19.76 -14.09 1.76
CA ALA A 90 -20.52 -13.10 2.49
C ALA A 90 -19.72 -12.46 3.63
N GLY A 91 -19.88 -11.15 3.84
CA GLY A 91 -19.12 -10.37 4.83
C GLY A 91 -17.74 -9.91 4.37
N ASN A 92 -17.39 -10.22 3.11
CA ASN A 92 -16.20 -9.69 2.47
C ASN A 92 -16.58 -8.84 1.25
N VAL A 93 -15.70 -7.89 0.89
CA VAL A 93 -15.66 -7.30 -0.45
C VAL A 93 -14.44 -7.87 -1.16
N THR A 94 -14.64 -8.31 -2.41
CA THR A 94 -13.57 -8.82 -3.26
C THR A 94 -13.38 -7.88 -4.45
N MET A 95 -12.15 -7.37 -4.64
CA MET A 95 -11.78 -6.51 -5.76
C MET A 95 -10.84 -7.28 -6.68
N PHE A 96 -11.09 -7.24 -7.99
CA PHE A 96 -10.30 -7.90 -9.03
C PHE A 96 -9.65 -6.84 -9.90
N LEU A 97 -8.33 -6.76 -9.85
CA LEU A 97 -7.51 -5.80 -10.59
C LEU A 97 -6.79 -6.54 -11.72
N PHE A 98 -7.22 -6.36 -12.97
CA PHE A 98 -6.65 -7.04 -14.14
C PHE A 98 -5.41 -6.29 -14.63
N VAL A 99 -4.27 -6.96 -14.62
CA VAL A 99 -2.97 -6.32 -14.88
C VAL A 99 -2.37 -6.72 -16.23
N SER A 100 -2.69 -7.91 -16.76
CA SER A 100 -2.15 -8.39 -18.04
C SER A 100 -3.05 -9.45 -18.66
N GLY A 101 -3.06 -9.52 -19.99
CA GLY A 101 -3.82 -10.51 -20.77
C GLY A 101 -5.29 -10.15 -20.96
N ASN A 102 -6.04 -11.08 -21.58
CA ASN A 102 -7.43 -10.86 -21.97
C ASN A 102 -8.33 -12.00 -21.49
N GLY A 103 -9.59 -11.67 -21.25
CA GLY A 103 -10.63 -12.63 -20.87
C GLY A 103 -12.01 -12.03 -20.91
N THR A 104 -12.99 -12.78 -20.44
CA THR A 104 -14.37 -12.31 -20.27
C THR A 104 -14.84 -12.65 -18.87
N LEU A 105 -15.38 -11.66 -18.16
CA LEU A 105 -16.07 -11.83 -16.90
C LEU A 105 -17.56 -11.96 -17.18
N HIS A 106 -18.18 -13.00 -16.64
CA HIS A 106 -19.63 -13.19 -16.64
C HIS A 106 -20.16 -13.08 -15.20
N ALA A 107 -20.99 -12.08 -14.97
CA ALA A 107 -21.67 -11.82 -13.70
C ALA A 107 -23.16 -11.56 -13.98
N ASP A 108 -23.68 -10.35 -13.78
CA ASP A 108 -24.99 -9.88 -14.26
C ASP A 108 -25.02 -9.74 -15.79
N SER A 109 -23.87 -9.41 -16.37
CA SER A 109 -23.63 -9.25 -17.79
C SER A 109 -22.28 -9.84 -18.17
N ALA A 110 -21.86 -9.71 -19.43
CA ALA A 110 -20.56 -10.08 -19.92
C ALA A 110 -19.68 -8.83 -20.08
N TYR A 111 -18.50 -8.84 -19.43
CA TYR A 111 -17.53 -7.74 -19.44
C TYR A 111 -16.22 -8.22 -20.08
N GLN A 112 -15.73 -7.47 -21.04
CA GLN A 112 -14.43 -7.76 -21.65
C GLN A 112 -13.32 -7.34 -20.68
N LEU A 113 -12.54 -8.31 -20.22
CA LEU A 113 -11.37 -8.09 -19.39
C LEU A 113 -10.17 -7.73 -20.26
N VAL A 114 -9.56 -6.61 -19.93
CA VAL A 114 -8.33 -6.09 -20.55
C VAL A 114 -7.39 -5.62 -19.44
N PRO A 115 -6.09 -5.49 -19.70
CA PRO A 115 -5.16 -4.89 -18.76
C PRO A 115 -5.66 -3.52 -18.27
N GLU A 116 -5.32 -3.19 -17.03
CA GLU A 116 -5.66 -1.90 -16.41
C GLU A 116 -7.17 -1.67 -16.32
N SER A 117 -7.87 -2.70 -15.83
CA SER A 117 -9.29 -2.64 -15.49
C SER A 117 -9.55 -3.26 -14.11
N ILE A 118 -10.65 -2.86 -13.48
CA ILE A 118 -11.06 -3.35 -12.16
C ILE A 118 -12.51 -3.81 -12.21
N ALA A 119 -12.82 -4.91 -11.49
CA ALA A 119 -14.16 -5.39 -11.22
C ALA A 119 -14.38 -5.62 -9.73
N ILE A 120 -15.48 -5.13 -9.20
CA ILE A 120 -15.87 -5.34 -7.80
C ILE A 120 -17.31 -5.79 -7.76
N PRO A 121 -17.56 -7.12 -7.62
CA PRO A 121 -18.90 -7.63 -7.41
C PRO A 121 -19.43 -7.22 -6.04
N MET A 122 -20.66 -6.77 -6.00
CA MET A 122 -21.32 -6.26 -4.79
C MET A 122 -22.70 -6.92 -4.61
N ASN A 123 -23.53 -6.35 -3.86
CA ASN A 123 -24.89 -6.67 -3.40
C ASN A 123 -25.53 -8.01 -3.82
N ASN A 124 -25.78 -8.24 -5.11
CA ASN A 124 -26.58 -9.38 -5.61
C ASN A 124 -25.74 -10.45 -6.30
N ILE A 125 -24.42 -10.24 -6.43
CA ILE A 125 -23.52 -11.17 -7.10
C ILE A 125 -22.85 -12.05 -6.05
N ASN A 126 -23.20 -13.34 -6.02
CA ASN A 126 -22.61 -14.33 -5.11
C ASN A 126 -21.55 -15.20 -5.80
N GLN A 127 -21.56 -15.22 -7.13
CA GLN A 127 -20.56 -15.90 -7.94
C GLN A 127 -20.41 -15.20 -9.28
N MET A 128 -19.24 -15.38 -9.88
CA MET A 128 -18.97 -14.94 -11.24
C MET A 128 -18.07 -15.93 -11.94
N LYS A 129 -17.97 -15.84 -13.28
CA LYS A 129 -17.12 -16.70 -14.08
C LYS A 129 -16.13 -15.89 -14.88
N ILE A 130 -14.88 -16.33 -14.88
CA ILE A 130 -13.83 -15.79 -15.76
C ILE A 130 -13.51 -16.82 -16.81
N LYS A 131 -13.62 -16.42 -18.08
CA LYS A 131 -13.25 -17.23 -19.23
C LYS A 131 -12.04 -16.62 -19.93
N VAL A 132 -11.01 -17.45 -20.16
CA VAL A 132 -9.78 -17.08 -20.86
C VAL A 132 -9.72 -17.91 -22.15
N PRO A 133 -9.63 -17.30 -23.33
CA PRO A 133 -9.56 -18.02 -24.62
C PRO A 133 -8.24 -18.75 -24.80
N GLU A 134 -8.21 -19.67 -25.77
CA GLU A 134 -7.01 -20.41 -26.12
C GLU A 134 -5.88 -19.47 -26.57
N GLY A 135 -4.68 -19.74 -26.08
CA GLY A 135 -3.48 -18.94 -26.37
C GLY A 135 -3.29 -17.68 -25.54
N GLU A 136 -4.30 -17.31 -24.74
CA GLU A 136 -4.23 -16.14 -23.81
C GLU A 136 -3.83 -16.59 -22.40
N GLN A 137 -3.24 -15.64 -21.67
CA GLN A 137 -3.03 -15.74 -20.20
C GLN A 137 -3.59 -14.46 -19.58
N LEU A 138 -4.40 -14.62 -18.54
CA LEU A 138 -4.97 -13.49 -17.80
C LEU A 138 -4.35 -13.45 -16.41
N HIS A 139 -3.71 -12.34 -16.06
CA HIS A 139 -3.13 -12.08 -14.74
C HIS A 139 -3.90 -10.97 -14.02
N PHE A 140 -4.25 -11.23 -12.78
CA PHE A 140 -4.98 -10.26 -11.96
C PHE A 140 -4.64 -10.39 -10.48
N LEU A 141 -4.80 -9.30 -9.75
CA LEU A 141 -4.77 -9.29 -8.29
C LEU A 141 -6.19 -9.42 -7.76
N GLN A 142 -6.35 -10.25 -6.74
CA GLN A 142 -7.57 -10.39 -5.97
C GLN A 142 -7.32 -9.87 -4.55
N PHE A 143 -8.05 -8.83 -4.17
CA PHE A 143 -8.07 -8.30 -2.81
C PHE A 143 -9.35 -8.75 -2.14
N THR A 144 -9.25 -9.54 -1.09
CA THR A 144 -10.39 -9.99 -0.29
C THR A 144 -10.35 -9.30 1.07
N LYS A 145 -11.16 -8.24 1.20
CA LYS A 145 -11.27 -7.44 2.42
C LYS A 145 -12.44 -7.91 3.27
N LYS A 146 -12.16 -8.29 4.52
CA LYS A 146 -13.19 -8.59 5.51
C LYS A 146 -13.83 -7.28 5.98
N LEU A 147 -15.16 -7.25 5.96
CA LEU A 147 -15.94 -6.11 6.42
C LEU A 147 -16.17 -6.18 7.94
N SER A 148 -15.93 -5.07 8.63
CA SER A 148 -16.37 -4.87 9.99
C SER A 148 -17.88 -4.57 10.06
N SER A 149 -18.48 -4.65 11.23
CA SER A 149 -19.88 -4.23 11.42
C SER A 149 -20.09 -2.76 11.07
N GLN A 150 -19.07 -1.92 11.30
CA GLN A 150 -19.11 -0.49 10.96
C GLN A 150 -19.05 -0.30 9.44
N ASP A 151 -18.21 -1.05 8.71
CA ASP A 151 -18.16 -1.01 7.24
C ASP A 151 -19.52 -1.36 6.63
N ILE A 152 -20.19 -2.41 7.15
CA ILE A 152 -21.52 -2.82 6.69
C ILE A 152 -22.56 -1.73 6.95
N GLU A 153 -22.45 -1.02 8.07
CA GLU A 153 -23.36 0.09 8.39
C GLU A 153 -23.09 1.30 7.49
N ASP A 154 -21.81 1.65 7.28
CA ASP A 154 -21.42 2.78 6.43
C ASP A 154 -21.88 2.58 4.97
N MET A 155 -21.79 1.36 4.42
CA MET A 155 -22.27 1.03 3.08
C MET A 155 -23.74 1.32 2.85
N LYS A 156 -24.59 1.25 3.89
CA LYS A 156 -26.03 1.59 3.78
C LYS A 156 -26.24 3.08 3.49
N HIS A 157 -25.29 3.90 3.90
CA HIS A 157 -25.32 5.36 3.77
C HIS A 157 -24.54 5.89 2.56
N PHE A 158 -23.95 5.01 1.75
CA PHE A 158 -23.32 5.40 0.50
C PHE A 158 -24.34 5.99 -0.47
N PRO A 159 -23.93 6.96 -1.31
CA PRO A 159 -24.78 7.52 -2.35
C PRO A 159 -25.41 6.44 -3.23
N GLU A 160 -26.65 6.62 -3.65
CA GLU A 160 -27.36 5.62 -4.49
C GLU A 160 -26.67 5.39 -5.83
N GLU A 161 -26.04 6.42 -6.38
CA GLU A 161 -25.21 6.35 -7.59
C GLU A 161 -23.96 5.47 -7.44
N ASN A 162 -23.54 5.20 -6.19
CA ASN A 162 -22.39 4.35 -5.86
C ASN A 162 -22.80 2.91 -5.48
N LYS A 163 -24.09 2.57 -5.55
CA LYS A 163 -24.59 1.23 -5.26
C LYS A 163 -24.72 0.40 -6.53
N TYR A 164 -23.67 -0.31 -6.85
CA TYR A 164 -23.56 -1.19 -8.01
C TYR A 164 -23.91 -2.65 -7.64
N ASP A 165 -24.39 -3.44 -8.60
CA ASP A 165 -24.30 -4.89 -8.52
C ASP A 165 -22.88 -5.34 -8.89
N LEU A 166 -22.32 -4.79 -9.98
CA LEU A 166 -20.91 -4.88 -10.33
C LEU A 166 -20.34 -3.48 -10.62
N TYR A 167 -19.36 -3.03 -9.85
CA TYR A 167 -18.54 -1.90 -10.25
C TYR A 167 -17.48 -2.39 -11.23
N PHE A 168 -17.46 -1.85 -12.43
CA PHE A 168 -16.47 -2.17 -13.47
C PHE A 168 -16.02 -0.89 -14.16
N THR A 169 -14.70 -0.69 -14.26
CA THR A 169 -14.12 0.42 -15.04
C THR A 169 -12.76 0.04 -15.60
N ARG A 170 -12.38 0.69 -16.71
CA ARG A 170 -11.01 0.73 -17.22
C ARG A 170 -10.32 1.98 -16.70
N PHE A 171 -9.01 1.93 -16.48
CA PHE A 171 -8.29 3.09 -15.97
C PHE A 171 -8.32 4.26 -16.95
N GLU A 172 -8.27 4.00 -18.25
CA GLU A 172 -8.34 5.00 -19.30
C GLU A 172 -9.67 5.75 -19.36
N ASP A 173 -10.76 5.13 -18.90
CA ASP A 173 -12.10 5.73 -18.86
C ASP A 173 -12.28 6.66 -17.65
N CYS A 174 -11.34 6.67 -16.70
CA CYS A 174 -11.39 7.53 -15.53
C CYS A 174 -10.88 8.94 -15.86
N GLU A 175 -11.59 9.95 -15.35
CA GLU A 175 -11.27 11.37 -15.60
C GLU A 175 -9.85 11.71 -15.11
N PRO A 176 -8.98 12.26 -15.97
CA PRO A 176 -7.63 12.66 -15.56
C PRO A 176 -7.64 13.96 -14.76
N TYR A 177 -6.74 14.06 -13.79
CA TYR A 177 -6.51 15.29 -13.01
C TYR A 177 -5.04 15.44 -12.65
N THR A 178 -4.66 16.62 -12.14
CA THR A 178 -3.31 16.93 -11.64
C THR A 178 -3.41 17.46 -10.21
N GLU A 179 -2.43 17.16 -9.38
CA GLU A 179 -2.35 17.61 -7.99
C GLU A 179 -1.18 18.57 -7.78
N LYS A 180 -1.29 19.50 -6.80
CA LYS A 180 -0.24 20.51 -6.53
C LYS A 180 1.10 19.92 -6.12
N ILE A 181 1.10 18.74 -5.45
CA ILE A 181 2.33 18.03 -5.02
C ILE A 181 3.04 17.30 -6.16
N LYS A 182 2.45 17.32 -7.35
CA LYS A 182 2.95 16.64 -8.56
C LYS A 182 3.31 17.67 -9.63
N SER A 183 4.16 17.28 -10.55
CA SER A 183 4.50 18.13 -11.68
C SER A 183 3.30 18.32 -12.64
N PRO A 184 3.30 19.38 -13.45
CA PRO A 184 2.28 19.57 -14.50
C PRO A 184 2.25 18.45 -15.55
N ASN A 185 3.31 17.65 -15.67
CA ASN A 185 3.39 16.53 -16.62
C ASN A 185 2.73 15.26 -16.07
N THR A 186 2.40 15.24 -14.77
CA THR A 186 1.80 14.09 -14.12
C THR A 186 0.31 14.04 -14.38
N VAL A 187 -0.18 12.88 -14.80
CA VAL A 187 -1.59 12.56 -14.95
C VAL A 187 -2.01 11.59 -13.86
N SER A 188 -2.96 11.99 -13.04
CA SER A 188 -3.59 11.13 -12.02
C SER A 188 -5.00 10.75 -12.46
N ARG A 189 -5.48 9.56 -12.04
CA ARG A 189 -6.87 9.14 -12.21
C ARG A 189 -7.35 8.43 -10.95
N THR A 190 -8.56 8.72 -10.50
CA THR A 190 -9.20 7.95 -9.45
C THR A 190 -9.93 6.77 -10.07
N VAL A 191 -9.43 5.56 -9.84
CA VAL A 191 -9.97 4.31 -10.40
C VAL A 191 -11.08 3.74 -9.51
N LEU A 192 -10.92 3.83 -8.19
CA LEU A 192 -11.95 3.49 -7.22
C LEU A 192 -12.17 4.70 -6.31
N PRO A 193 -13.23 5.49 -6.54
CA PRO A 193 -13.59 6.59 -5.66
C PRO A 193 -13.95 6.11 -4.25
N ALA A 194 -13.89 7.02 -3.29
CA ALA A 194 -14.45 6.78 -1.96
C ALA A 194 -15.97 6.47 -2.04
N ASP A 195 -16.48 5.78 -1.00
CA ASP A 195 -17.89 5.46 -0.86
C ASP A 195 -18.45 4.47 -1.92
N ILE A 196 -17.58 3.63 -2.51
CA ILE A 196 -17.93 2.40 -3.24
C ILE A 196 -17.54 1.19 -2.39
N VAL A 197 -16.29 1.13 -1.93
CA VAL A 197 -15.80 0.14 -0.95
C VAL A 197 -15.46 0.89 0.33
N PRO A 198 -15.94 0.46 1.50
CA PRO A 198 -15.67 1.19 2.74
C PRO A 198 -14.16 1.21 3.05
N ARG A 199 -13.66 2.41 3.28
CA ARG A 199 -12.28 2.67 3.68
C ARG A 199 -11.24 2.19 2.67
N VAL A 200 -11.58 2.21 1.37
CA VAL A 200 -10.65 1.90 0.27
C VAL A 200 -10.80 2.94 -0.83
N SER A 201 -9.68 3.37 -1.38
CA SER A 201 -9.63 4.19 -2.59
C SER A 201 -8.42 3.79 -3.43
N LEU A 202 -8.55 3.82 -4.76
CA LEU A 202 -7.47 3.46 -5.68
C LEU A 202 -7.37 4.49 -6.79
N GLY A 203 -6.15 4.76 -7.22
CA GLY A 203 -5.93 5.59 -8.39
C GLY A 203 -4.57 5.38 -9.01
N THR A 204 -4.35 5.98 -10.16
CA THR A 204 -3.10 5.87 -10.92
C THR A 204 -2.37 7.20 -10.98
N VAL A 205 -1.05 7.11 -11.12
CA VAL A 205 -0.17 8.23 -11.42
C VAL A 205 0.71 7.85 -12.59
N GLU A 206 0.73 8.71 -13.61
CA GLU A 206 1.50 8.51 -14.82
C GLU A 206 2.28 9.78 -15.18
N ALA A 207 3.56 9.64 -15.50
CA ALA A 207 4.42 10.70 -16.04
C ALA A 207 5.60 10.12 -16.82
N PRO A 208 6.05 10.80 -17.90
CA PRO A 208 7.36 10.50 -18.48
C PRO A 208 8.47 11.01 -17.56
N GLY A 209 9.60 10.30 -17.49
CA GLY A 209 10.78 10.79 -16.77
C GLY A 209 11.59 11.83 -17.55
N PRO A 210 12.36 12.69 -16.87
CA PRO A 210 12.51 12.74 -15.43
C PRO A 210 11.37 13.48 -14.73
N ASP A 211 10.86 12.94 -13.61
CA ASP A 211 9.79 13.55 -12.82
C ASP A 211 9.80 13.03 -11.37
N ALA A 212 8.98 13.64 -10.51
CA ALA A 212 8.84 13.24 -9.12
C ALA A 212 7.45 13.57 -8.56
N VAL A 213 7.01 12.79 -7.57
CA VAL A 213 5.94 13.16 -6.63
C VAL A 213 6.58 13.60 -5.33
N GLY A 214 6.19 14.77 -4.81
CA GLY A 214 6.76 15.35 -3.59
C GLY A 214 6.57 14.49 -2.35
N ALA A 215 7.46 14.66 -1.37
CA ALA A 215 7.39 13.94 -0.11
C ALA A 215 6.14 14.34 0.69
N HIS A 216 5.42 13.34 1.20
CA HIS A 216 4.22 13.51 2.02
C HIS A 216 4.00 12.27 2.89
N SER A 217 3.09 12.35 3.86
CA SER A 217 2.78 11.23 4.74
C SER A 217 1.27 11.11 4.97
N HIS A 218 0.84 9.87 5.22
CA HIS A 218 -0.55 9.53 5.51
C HIS A 218 -0.64 8.76 6.83
N PRO A 219 -0.88 9.42 7.97
CA PRO A 219 -0.83 8.78 9.28
C PRO A 219 -2.00 7.82 9.56
N MET A 220 -3.04 7.83 8.72
CA MET A 220 -4.30 7.12 8.96
C MET A 220 -4.64 6.08 7.89
N LEU A 221 -3.69 5.69 7.04
CA LEU A 221 -3.91 4.65 6.03
C LEU A 221 -2.66 3.79 5.82
N ASP A 222 -2.89 2.53 5.50
CA ASP A 222 -1.92 1.65 4.86
C ASP A 222 -1.98 1.86 3.36
N GLN A 223 -0.83 1.90 2.71
CA GLN A 223 -0.77 2.16 1.29
C GLN A 223 0.04 1.10 0.54
N LEU A 224 -0.51 0.66 -0.58
CA LEU A 224 0.22 -0.18 -1.53
C LEU A 224 0.48 0.58 -2.83
N PHE A 225 1.63 0.30 -3.45
CA PHE A 225 1.91 0.71 -4.83
C PHE A 225 2.07 -0.51 -5.72
N LEU A 226 1.38 -0.52 -6.84
CA LEU A 226 1.55 -1.52 -7.90
C LEU A 226 2.16 -0.85 -9.13
N GLY A 227 3.33 -1.30 -9.54
CA GLY A 227 3.91 -0.89 -10.82
C GLY A 227 3.09 -1.43 -11.99
N LEU A 228 2.58 -0.54 -12.83
CA LEU A 228 1.83 -0.85 -14.04
C LEU A 228 2.77 -0.97 -15.27
N THR A 229 2.20 -1.05 -16.46
CA THR A 229 2.94 -1.27 -17.72
C THR A 229 4.09 -0.27 -17.91
N ASN A 230 5.30 -0.80 -18.04
CA ASN A 230 6.56 -0.04 -18.22
C ASN A 230 6.95 0.85 -17.02
N ASN A 231 6.38 0.63 -15.83
CA ASN A 231 6.79 1.37 -14.64
C ASN A 231 8.25 1.04 -14.27
N ASP A 232 9.03 2.07 -13.99
CA ASP A 232 10.41 1.95 -13.47
C ASP A 232 10.74 3.20 -12.65
N ILE A 233 10.36 3.16 -11.38
CA ILE A 233 10.50 4.28 -10.44
C ILE A 233 11.32 3.87 -9.22
N THR A 234 11.88 4.86 -8.52
CA THR A 234 12.42 4.69 -7.18
C THR A 234 11.41 5.22 -6.18
N VAL A 235 11.03 4.38 -5.23
CA VAL A 235 10.16 4.72 -4.10
C VAL A 235 11.00 4.89 -2.86
N TYR A 236 10.71 5.94 -2.11
CA TYR A 236 11.36 6.27 -0.85
C TYR A 236 10.30 6.26 0.26
N ALA A 237 10.67 5.76 1.44
CA ALA A 237 9.89 5.85 2.66
C ALA A 237 10.84 6.10 3.84
N ASP A 238 10.75 7.27 4.47
CA ASP A 238 11.69 7.78 5.47
C ASP A 238 13.15 7.68 4.98
N SER A 239 13.96 6.82 5.59
CA SER A 239 15.36 6.60 5.21
C SER A 239 15.58 5.42 4.25
N ALA A 240 14.53 4.65 3.94
CA ALA A 240 14.59 3.52 3.03
C ALA A 240 14.28 3.93 1.59
N SER A 241 14.79 3.19 0.63
CA SER A 241 14.42 3.33 -0.78
C SER A 241 14.52 2.00 -1.51
N THR A 242 13.66 1.83 -2.51
CA THR A 242 13.64 0.64 -3.35
C THR A 242 13.18 0.97 -4.77
N ASN A 243 13.50 0.12 -5.73
CA ASN A 243 12.93 0.22 -7.07
C ASN A 243 11.56 -0.47 -7.11
N LEU A 244 10.58 0.17 -7.73
CA LEU A 244 9.30 -0.42 -8.08
C LEU A 244 9.24 -0.57 -9.60
N GLY A 245 9.42 -1.80 -10.07
CA GLY A 245 9.33 -2.16 -11.47
C GLY A 245 7.89 -2.43 -11.93
N GLN A 246 7.75 -2.76 -13.21
CA GLN A 246 6.49 -3.24 -13.76
C GLN A 246 6.06 -4.54 -13.06
N TYR A 247 4.79 -4.64 -12.67
CA TYR A 247 4.18 -5.80 -12.00
C TYR A 247 4.85 -6.19 -10.68
N SER A 248 5.34 -5.20 -9.95
CA SER A 248 5.80 -5.34 -8.57
C SER A 248 4.79 -4.66 -7.64
N LEU A 249 4.48 -5.30 -6.52
CA LEU A 249 3.61 -4.78 -5.47
C LEU A 249 4.47 -4.39 -4.26
N LEU A 250 4.25 -3.20 -3.72
CA LEU A 250 5.04 -2.61 -2.65
C LEU A 250 4.12 -2.10 -1.54
N HIS A 251 4.52 -2.28 -0.27
CA HIS A 251 3.86 -1.70 0.89
C HIS A 251 4.62 -0.47 1.41
N ILE A 252 3.91 0.64 1.58
CA ILE A 252 4.38 1.84 2.28
C ILE A 252 3.97 1.75 3.75
N PRO A 253 4.93 1.72 4.69
CA PRO A 253 4.60 1.65 6.12
C PRO A 253 3.77 2.85 6.58
N ILE A 254 2.79 2.60 7.46
CA ILE A 254 1.92 3.63 8.02
C ILE A 254 2.73 4.80 8.58
N GLY A 255 2.33 6.03 8.20
CA GLY A 255 2.91 7.25 8.72
C GLY A 255 4.29 7.62 8.17
N SER A 256 4.89 6.77 7.32
CA SER A 256 6.17 7.09 6.68
C SER A 256 6.02 8.28 5.74
N SER A 257 7.00 9.20 5.80
CA SER A 257 7.16 10.21 4.76
C SER A 257 7.68 9.53 3.51
N HIS A 258 6.91 9.56 2.43
CA HIS A 258 7.24 8.86 1.21
C HIS A 258 7.13 9.75 -0.03
N TRP A 259 7.92 9.42 -1.04
CA TRP A 259 7.93 10.08 -2.34
C TRP A 259 8.43 9.13 -3.41
N VAL A 260 8.25 9.51 -4.66
CA VAL A 260 8.73 8.73 -5.80
C VAL A 260 9.48 9.60 -6.79
N THR A 261 10.46 9.00 -7.48
CA THR A 261 11.19 9.63 -8.57
C THR A 261 11.25 8.70 -9.77
N VAL A 262 11.23 9.27 -10.96
CA VAL A 262 11.48 8.58 -12.22
C VAL A 262 12.64 9.24 -12.95
N GLY A 263 13.60 8.44 -13.42
CA GLY A 263 14.79 8.92 -14.15
C GLY A 263 14.51 9.22 -15.62
N GLU A 264 15.53 9.78 -16.30
CA GLU A 264 15.48 10.03 -17.75
C GLU A 264 15.21 8.73 -18.54
N ASN A 265 14.42 8.82 -19.60
CA ASN A 265 14.05 7.70 -20.47
C ASN A 265 13.30 6.55 -19.78
N LYS A 266 12.78 6.79 -18.58
CA LYS A 266 11.93 5.86 -17.83
C LYS A 266 10.50 6.39 -17.76
N LYS A 267 9.58 5.54 -17.29
CA LYS A 267 8.17 5.89 -17.11
C LYS A 267 7.79 5.70 -15.65
N MET A 268 7.10 6.67 -15.09
CA MET A 268 6.31 6.54 -13.89
C MET A 268 4.90 6.10 -14.32
N TYR A 269 4.48 4.93 -13.92
CA TYR A 269 3.11 4.50 -14.10
C TYR A 269 2.77 3.45 -13.05
N TYR A 270 2.19 3.90 -11.95
CA TYR A 270 1.82 3.04 -10.85
C TYR A 270 0.41 3.34 -10.35
N MET A 271 -0.20 2.33 -9.71
CA MET A 271 -1.42 2.48 -8.95
C MET A 271 -1.07 2.63 -7.48
N TRP A 272 -1.64 3.65 -6.84
CA TRP A 272 -1.72 3.75 -5.39
C TRP A 272 -3.03 3.13 -4.91
N MET A 273 -2.99 2.46 -3.76
CA MET A 273 -4.11 1.79 -3.14
C MET A 273 -4.12 2.13 -1.65
N ASP A 274 -5.11 2.90 -1.23
CA ASP A 274 -5.26 3.41 0.12
C ASP A 274 -6.26 2.55 0.89
N PHE A 275 -5.80 2.01 2.02
CA PHE A 275 -6.61 1.25 2.96
C PHE A 275 -6.70 2.04 4.27
N PHE A 276 -7.78 2.78 4.46
CA PHE A 276 -7.95 3.65 5.61
C PHE A 276 -8.23 2.84 6.87
N ILE A 277 -7.51 3.14 7.96
CA ILE A 277 -7.70 2.52 9.27
C ILE A 277 -9.06 2.90 9.84
N THR A 278 -9.43 4.18 9.69
CA THR A 278 -10.70 4.74 10.18
C THR A 278 -11.42 5.53 9.09
N LYS A 279 -12.71 5.79 9.31
CA LYS A 279 -13.51 6.64 8.42
C LYS A 279 -13.01 8.09 8.39
N GLU A 280 -12.54 8.60 9.53
CA GLU A 280 -11.98 9.96 9.63
C GLU A 280 -10.76 10.12 8.72
N GLY A 281 -9.94 9.07 8.57
CA GLY A 281 -8.84 9.05 7.60
C GLY A 281 -9.32 9.18 6.16
N GLN A 282 -10.41 8.52 5.81
CA GLN A 282 -11.03 8.65 4.49
C GLN A 282 -11.61 10.05 4.26
N GLU A 283 -12.24 10.65 5.28
CA GLU A 283 -12.76 12.02 5.20
C GLU A 283 -11.63 13.05 5.03
N TRP A 284 -10.48 12.81 5.66
CA TRP A 284 -9.30 13.65 5.49
C TRP A 284 -8.84 13.69 4.02
N LEU A 285 -8.90 12.57 3.29
CA LEU A 285 -8.55 12.52 1.87
C LEU A 285 -9.44 13.44 1.02
N LYS A 286 -10.69 13.67 1.41
CA LYS A 286 -11.60 14.61 0.72
C LYS A 286 -11.10 16.07 0.77
N THR A 287 -10.19 16.39 1.71
CA THR A 287 -9.53 17.71 1.79
C THR A 287 -8.37 17.84 0.79
N HIS A 288 -7.85 16.73 0.26
CA HIS A 288 -6.87 16.68 -0.82
C HIS A 288 -7.57 16.83 -2.18
N LYS A 289 -8.19 17.98 -2.37
CA LYS A 289 -8.85 18.28 -3.65
C LYS A 289 -7.81 18.49 -4.75
N PRO A 290 -8.13 18.10 -6.00
CA PRO A 290 -7.37 18.57 -7.17
C PRO A 290 -7.21 20.09 -7.09
N ALA A 291 -6.08 20.61 -7.55
CA ALA A 291 -5.87 22.05 -7.62
C ALA A 291 -6.94 22.66 -8.52
N SER A 292 -8.00 23.22 -7.92
CA SER A 292 -8.86 24.15 -8.66
C SER A 292 -8.11 25.47 -8.79
N ASP A 293 -8.24 26.17 -9.92
CA ASP A 293 -7.52 27.42 -10.24
C ASP A 293 -7.72 28.58 -9.24
N ASN A 294 -8.42 28.36 -8.12
CA ASN A 294 -8.83 29.38 -7.17
C ASN A 294 -8.43 29.17 -5.70
N ASP A 295 -7.58 28.17 -5.37
CA ASP A 295 -7.18 27.95 -3.98
C ASP A 295 -5.75 28.44 -3.68
N ASP A 296 -5.61 29.77 -3.48
CA ASP A 296 -4.36 30.43 -3.04
C ASP A 296 -4.02 30.23 -1.55
N ASN A 297 -4.64 29.27 -0.83
CA ASN A 297 -4.52 29.12 0.63
C ASN A 297 -3.79 27.87 1.10
N TYR A 298 -2.80 27.34 0.36
CA TYR A 298 -1.85 26.39 0.94
C TYR A 298 -0.57 27.13 1.32
N LYS A 299 -0.51 27.62 2.55
CA LYS A 299 0.77 27.96 3.18
C LYS A 299 1.48 26.64 3.48
N GLN A 300 2.65 26.45 2.89
CA GLN A 300 3.68 25.58 3.38
C GLN A 300 3.89 25.90 4.87
N ASP A 301 3.59 24.94 5.76
CA ASP A 301 4.20 24.90 7.08
C ASP A 301 5.60 24.32 6.91
N ASP A 302 6.46 25.15 6.30
CA ASP A 302 7.89 25.05 6.37
C ASP A 302 8.31 26.03 7.46
N GLU A 303 8.78 25.48 8.59
CA GLU A 303 9.76 26.10 9.49
C GLU A 303 9.91 25.20 10.71
N SER A 304 11.05 24.48 10.78
CA SER A 304 12.25 24.82 11.56
C SER A 304 11.97 25.52 12.89
N GLU A 305 12.04 24.77 13.99
CA GLU A 305 12.90 25.08 15.14
C GLU A 305 13.24 23.80 15.93
#